data_f05a756bddf84a187c6064a2c94fce1d
#
_entry.id   f05a756bddf84a187c6064a2c94fce1d
#
_cell.length_a   1.000
_cell.length_b   1.000
_cell.length_c   1.000
_cell.angle_alpha   90.00
_cell.angle_beta   90.00
_cell.angle_gamma   90.00
#
_symmetry.space_group_name_H-M   'P 1'
#
loop_
_entity.id
_entity.type
_entity.pdbx_description
1 polymer ?
#
loop_
_entity_poly.entity_id
_entity_poly.type
_entity_poly.pdbx_seq_one_letter_code
_entity_poly.pdbx_strand_id
1 'polypeptide(L)'
;MRAEIDRRAMAALGTGHMAVDFAGGALPALLPFFHDRFHLSYTLAAVLVLASSISSSVVQPLFGLWSDRRGAIWLLPAGVAVGGIGIALASASPAYGLVVLCVVVSGLGTAAYHPEGSKFAAYASGTRRASGMSLFSVGGNVGYALGVLVTTPIVVGLGLTGGLLLMVPCLAVAGLLLRLIPFLLTLEPDPRAERPAPAGPERPGAMALLLAIVAFRSVAWFGLITFVPLWEHVVLGHSRSYGAHLLALMLATGAAGTLLAGPAADRFGRRPVLMASNVVVPPAILVFVLVGGIPGAIALCVVGPAVVGTFGVTMVMSQEYLPRHIGMASGLSIGLSIGLGGVAAVILGAVADSIDLRTALYVCAAAPVLALLLCLPLPQTVSGRQLAPDLVAP
;
A
#
# COMPACT_ATOMS: atom_id res chain seq x y z
N MET A 1 13.86 -8.56 25.61
CA MET A 1 13.10 -7.66 24.69
C MET A 1 12.91 -6.31 25.38
N ARG A 2 13.07 -5.20 24.65
CA ARG A 2 12.78 -3.86 25.18
C ARG A 2 11.30 -3.75 25.53
N ALA A 3 10.98 -3.14 26.69
CA ALA A 3 9.58 -3.00 27.14
C ALA A 3 8.79 -1.96 26.34
N GLU A 4 9.46 -0.97 25.74
CA GLU A 4 8.86 0.15 25.04
C GLU A 4 9.35 0.25 23.58
N ILE A 5 8.59 1.01 22.78
CA ILE A 5 8.96 1.32 21.40
C ILE A 5 10.20 2.22 21.40
N ASP A 6 11.23 1.84 20.66
CA ASP A 6 12.37 2.71 20.41
C ASP A 6 11.95 3.81 19.40
N ARG A 7 11.66 4.99 19.95
CA ARG A 7 11.13 6.12 19.16
C ARG A 7 12.11 6.60 18.08
N ARG A 8 13.42 6.55 18.36
CA ARG A 8 14.46 6.98 17.41
C ARG A 8 14.55 6.03 16.23
N ALA A 9 14.59 4.74 16.50
CA ALA A 9 14.59 3.71 15.47
C ALA A 9 13.30 3.73 14.65
N MET A 10 12.14 3.82 15.33
CA MET A 10 10.84 3.87 14.66
C MET A 10 10.69 5.12 13.77
N ALA A 11 11.18 6.29 14.22
CA ALA A 11 11.20 7.50 13.39
C ALA A 11 12.09 7.32 12.16
N ALA A 12 13.30 6.75 12.31
CA ALA A 12 14.19 6.50 11.18
C ALA A 12 13.58 5.53 10.16
N LEU A 13 13.03 4.41 10.62
CA LEU A 13 12.41 3.38 9.78
C LEU A 13 11.10 3.90 9.14
N GLY A 14 10.28 4.63 9.90
CA GLY A 14 9.07 5.26 9.37
C GLY A 14 9.38 6.33 8.31
N THR A 15 10.46 7.09 8.48
CA THR A 15 10.93 8.05 7.47
C THR A 15 11.45 7.33 6.22
N GLY A 16 12.15 6.21 6.38
CA GLY A 16 12.57 5.36 5.26
C GLY A 16 11.36 4.79 4.49
N HIS A 17 10.33 4.31 5.21
CA HIS A 17 9.08 3.83 4.63
C HIS A 17 8.35 4.97 3.89
N MET A 18 8.30 6.15 4.49
CA MET A 18 7.75 7.35 3.85
C MET A 18 8.49 7.68 2.55
N ALA A 19 9.80 7.60 2.53
CA ALA A 19 10.60 7.95 1.34
C ALA A 19 10.46 6.92 0.21
N VAL A 20 10.41 5.62 0.51
CA VAL A 20 10.24 4.60 -0.52
C VAL A 20 8.82 4.61 -1.10
N ASP A 21 7.80 4.83 -0.27
CA ASP A 21 6.42 4.92 -0.73
C ASP A 21 6.09 6.29 -1.36
N PHE A 22 6.84 7.35 -1.04
CA PHE A 22 6.83 8.60 -1.79
C PHE A 22 7.18 8.36 -3.27
N ALA A 23 8.19 7.55 -3.55
CA ALA A 23 8.53 7.15 -4.93
C ALA A 23 7.38 6.38 -5.59
N GLY A 24 6.73 5.46 -4.85
CA GLY A 24 5.55 4.72 -5.32
C GLY A 24 4.36 5.62 -5.65
N GLY A 25 4.08 6.60 -4.78
CA GLY A 25 2.98 7.56 -4.93
C GLY A 25 3.19 8.56 -6.08
N ALA A 26 4.44 8.80 -6.49
CA ALA A 26 4.73 9.66 -7.64
C ALA A 26 4.19 9.08 -8.95
N LEU A 27 4.16 7.76 -9.11
CA LEU A 27 3.74 7.11 -10.37
C LEU A 27 2.30 7.45 -10.77
N PRO A 28 1.26 7.30 -9.94
CA PRO A 28 -0.10 7.69 -10.30
C PRO A 28 -0.24 9.17 -10.70
N ALA A 29 0.53 10.05 -10.06
CA ALA A 29 0.54 11.47 -10.39
C ALA A 29 1.19 11.76 -11.76
N LEU A 30 2.13 10.91 -12.20
CA LEU A 30 2.77 11.01 -13.51
C LEU A 30 1.92 10.45 -14.66
N LEU A 31 0.94 9.58 -14.39
CA LEU A 31 0.15 8.91 -15.44
C LEU A 31 -0.50 9.88 -16.44
N PRO A 32 -1.16 10.97 -16.05
CA PRO A 32 -1.74 11.91 -17.00
C PRO A 32 -0.68 12.59 -17.89
N PHE A 33 0.52 12.85 -17.35
CA PHE A 33 1.61 13.44 -18.13
C PHE A 33 2.20 12.45 -19.14
N PHE A 34 2.34 11.18 -18.76
CA PHE A 34 2.79 10.12 -19.67
C PHE A 34 1.74 9.82 -20.73
N HIS A 35 0.46 9.79 -20.34
CA HIS A 35 -0.67 9.63 -21.27
C HIS A 35 -0.59 10.66 -22.39
N ASP A 36 -0.45 11.94 -22.05
CA ASP A 36 -0.40 13.02 -23.04
C ASP A 36 0.90 12.99 -23.87
N ARG A 37 2.05 12.77 -23.21
CA ARG A 37 3.35 12.82 -23.89
C ARG A 37 3.54 11.69 -24.91
N PHE A 38 3.12 10.48 -24.55
CA PHE A 38 3.35 9.26 -25.36
C PHE A 38 2.08 8.79 -26.06
N HIS A 39 0.97 9.53 -25.96
CA HIS A 39 -0.33 9.16 -26.52
C HIS A 39 -0.76 7.75 -26.09
N LEU A 40 -0.61 7.46 -24.80
CA LEU A 40 -0.88 6.12 -24.26
C LEU A 40 -2.38 5.83 -24.24
N SER A 41 -2.75 4.59 -24.55
CA SER A 41 -4.07 4.09 -24.16
C SER A 41 -4.16 3.92 -22.62
N TYR A 42 -5.36 3.77 -22.09
CA TYR A 42 -5.55 3.50 -20.66
C TYR A 42 -4.90 2.18 -20.24
N THR A 43 -4.90 1.19 -21.11
CA THR A 43 -4.18 -0.08 -20.92
C THR A 43 -2.67 0.15 -20.74
N LEU A 44 -2.04 0.93 -21.64
CA LEU A 44 -0.60 1.21 -21.54
C LEU A 44 -0.26 2.04 -20.31
N ALA A 45 -1.12 2.99 -19.91
CA ALA A 45 -0.95 3.71 -18.66
C ALA A 45 -1.02 2.76 -17.44
N ALA A 46 -1.96 1.81 -17.44
CA ALA A 46 -2.09 0.80 -16.38
C ALA A 46 -0.95 -0.23 -16.37
N VAL A 47 -0.29 -0.51 -17.51
CA VAL A 47 0.92 -1.35 -17.57
C VAL A 47 2.05 -0.78 -16.70
N LEU A 48 2.16 0.55 -16.57
CA LEU A 48 3.15 1.16 -15.66
C LEU A 48 2.85 0.80 -14.20
N VAL A 49 1.57 0.79 -13.81
CA VAL A 49 1.14 0.39 -12.47
C VAL A 49 1.38 -1.10 -12.25
N LEU A 50 1.10 -1.94 -13.24
CA LEU A 50 1.40 -3.38 -13.20
C LEU A 50 2.91 -3.62 -13.06
N ALA A 51 3.74 -2.94 -13.84
CA ALA A 51 5.20 -3.07 -13.80
C ALA A 51 5.74 -2.72 -12.40
N SER A 52 5.25 -1.62 -11.81
CA SER A 52 5.57 -1.24 -10.42
C SER A 52 5.12 -2.30 -9.43
N SER A 53 3.88 -2.78 -9.54
CA SER A 53 3.29 -3.75 -8.61
C SER A 53 4.00 -5.10 -8.65
N ILE A 54 4.29 -5.64 -9.84
CA ILE A 54 4.99 -6.92 -9.99
C ILE A 54 6.42 -6.81 -9.46
N SER A 55 7.16 -5.77 -9.85
CA SER A 55 8.56 -5.61 -9.43
C SER A 55 8.68 -5.38 -7.92
N SER A 56 7.70 -4.71 -7.29
CA SER A 56 7.71 -4.49 -5.86
C SER A 56 7.22 -5.70 -5.05
N SER A 57 6.30 -6.53 -5.59
CA SER A 57 5.64 -7.57 -4.80
C SER A 57 6.20 -8.97 -5.02
N VAL A 58 6.43 -9.36 -6.28
CA VAL A 58 6.90 -10.72 -6.61
C VAL A 58 8.34 -10.95 -6.16
N VAL A 59 9.16 -9.91 -6.20
CA VAL A 59 10.58 -9.97 -5.83
C VAL A 59 10.80 -9.79 -4.32
N GLN A 60 9.84 -9.19 -3.61
CA GLN A 60 9.93 -8.90 -2.18
C GLN A 60 10.26 -10.12 -1.30
N PRO A 61 9.65 -11.31 -1.48
CA PRO A 61 10.01 -12.50 -0.73
C PRO A 61 11.46 -12.95 -0.94
N LEU A 62 12.04 -12.72 -2.13
CA LEU A 62 13.44 -13.06 -2.42
C LEU A 62 14.39 -12.17 -1.61
N PHE A 63 14.11 -10.87 -1.51
CA PHE A 63 14.88 -9.98 -0.65
C PHE A 63 14.73 -10.34 0.83
N GLY A 64 13.52 -10.72 1.26
CA GLY A 64 13.25 -11.20 2.61
C GLY A 64 14.09 -12.44 2.96
N LEU A 65 14.09 -13.46 2.11
CA LEU A 65 14.88 -14.67 2.27
C LEU A 65 16.38 -14.39 2.28
N TRP A 66 16.84 -13.45 1.44
CA TRP A 66 18.25 -13.05 1.45
C TRP A 66 18.65 -12.35 2.73
N SER A 67 17.82 -11.41 3.19
CA SER A 67 17.99 -10.71 4.45
C SER A 67 18.04 -11.67 5.64
N ASP A 68 17.14 -12.65 5.70
CA ASP A 68 17.09 -13.63 6.79
C ASP A 68 18.33 -14.54 6.86
N ARG A 69 18.94 -14.84 5.71
CA ARG A 69 20.09 -15.74 5.62
C ARG A 69 21.44 -15.06 5.83
N ARG A 70 21.59 -13.79 5.41
CA ARG A 70 22.89 -13.13 5.34
C ARG A 70 22.99 -11.81 6.09
N GLY A 71 21.87 -11.34 6.67
CA GLY A 71 21.77 -10.01 7.25
C GLY A 71 22.00 -8.93 6.17
N ALA A 72 20.99 -8.20 5.79
CA ALA A 72 21.06 -7.31 4.64
C ALA A 72 20.52 -5.90 4.96
N ILE A 73 20.88 -5.36 6.14
CA ILE A 73 20.44 -4.02 6.58
C ILE A 73 20.72 -2.92 5.55
N TRP A 74 21.74 -3.10 4.70
CA TRP A 74 22.07 -2.20 3.60
C TRP A 74 20.94 -2.07 2.56
N LEU A 75 19.99 -3.03 2.52
CA LEU A 75 18.78 -2.96 1.69
C LEU A 75 17.90 -1.76 2.08
N LEU A 76 17.96 -1.28 3.33
CA LEU A 76 17.21 -0.10 3.76
C LEU A 76 17.62 1.15 2.96
N PRO A 77 18.88 1.64 3.05
CA PRO A 77 19.28 2.81 2.27
C PRO A 77 19.31 2.55 0.77
N ALA A 78 19.72 1.36 0.31
CA ALA A 78 19.76 1.04 -1.11
C ALA A 78 18.36 1.00 -1.73
N GLY A 79 17.38 0.41 -1.05
CA GLY A 79 16.00 0.34 -1.53
C GLY A 79 15.39 1.72 -1.69
N VAL A 80 15.57 2.61 -0.71
CA VAL A 80 15.09 4.00 -0.80
C VAL A 80 15.77 4.77 -1.94
N ALA A 81 17.09 4.63 -2.09
CA ALA A 81 17.84 5.29 -3.16
C ALA A 81 17.40 4.80 -4.55
N VAL A 82 17.35 3.48 -4.75
CA VAL A 82 16.95 2.86 -6.02
C VAL A 82 15.50 3.20 -6.37
N GLY A 83 14.59 3.18 -5.38
CA GLY A 83 13.20 3.58 -5.56
C GLY A 83 13.07 5.02 -6.06
N GLY A 84 13.75 5.96 -5.38
CA GLY A 84 13.75 7.37 -5.74
C GLY A 84 14.41 7.68 -7.09
N ILE A 85 15.57 7.07 -7.36
CA ILE A 85 16.27 7.22 -8.66
C ILE A 85 15.40 6.67 -9.80
N GLY A 86 14.81 5.47 -9.61
CA GLY A 86 13.98 4.84 -10.62
C GLY A 86 12.82 5.72 -11.05
N ILE A 87 12.02 6.23 -10.11
CA ILE A 87 10.86 7.08 -10.45
C ILE A 87 11.27 8.45 -11.03
N ALA A 88 12.38 9.01 -10.55
CA ALA A 88 12.90 10.27 -11.07
C ALA A 88 13.38 10.11 -12.53
N LEU A 89 14.11 9.05 -12.85
CA LEU A 89 14.52 8.74 -14.23
C LEU A 89 13.32 8.38 -15.12
N ALA A 90 12.29 7.72 -14.58
CA ALA A 90 11.06 7.46 -15.33
C ALA A 90 10.43 8.76 -15.83
N SER A 91 10.35 9.79 -15.00
CA SER A 91 9.75 11.08 -15.38
C SER A 91 10.53 11.79 -16.51
N ALA A 92 11.85 11.68 -16.52
CA ALA A 92 12.71 12.31 -17.54
C ALA A 92 12.94 11.43 -18.78
N SER A 93 12.43 10.20 -18.81
CA SER A 93 12.67 9.24 -19.89
C SER A 93 12.11 9.71 -21.24
N PRO A 94 12.85 9.60 -22.33
CA PRO A 94 12.40 10.05 -23.65
C PRO A 94 11.46 9.06 -24.37
N ALA A 95 11.39 7.79 -23.91
CA ALA A 95 10.62 6.74 -24.56
C ALA A 95 9.84 5.91 -23.52
N TYR A 96 8.64 5.45 -23.89
CA TYR A 96 7.77 4.65 -23.02
C TYR A 96 8.46 3.38 -22.47
N GLY A 97 9.21 2.65 -23.29
CA GLY A 97 9.92 1.45 -22.83
C GLY A 97 10.95 1.75 -21.74
N LEU A 98 11.60 2.92 -21.78
CA LEU A 98 12.50 3.38 -20.72
C LEU A 98 11.73 3.79 -19.46
N VAL A 99 10.53 4.38 -19.60
CA VAL A 99 9.65 4.64 -18.45
C VAL A 99 9.33 3.33 -17.76
N VAL A 100 8.90 2.29 -18.50
CA VAL A 100 8.60 0.96 -17.93
C VAL A 100 9.81 0.40 -17.17
N LEU A 101 11.01 0.44 -17.79
CA LEU A 101 12.23 -0.05 -17.16
C LEU A 101 12.55 0.70 -15.86
N CYS A 102 12.48 2.03 -15.89
CA CYS A 102 12.73 2.85 -14.70
C CYS A 102 11.70 2.64 -13.59
N VAL A 103 10.43 2.41 -13.95
CA VAL A 103 9.36 2.04 -13.00
C VAL A 103 9.62 0.68 -12.37
N VAL A 104 10.08 -0.32 -13.17
CA VAL A 104 10.52 -1.63 -12.63
C VAL A 104 11.67 -1.46 -11.66
N VAL A 105 12.68 -0.65 -11.97
CA VAL A 105 13.80 -0.36 -11.08
C VAL A 105 13.31 0.30 -9.78
N SER A 106 12.37 1.24 -9.87
CA SER A 106 11.75 1.85 -8.69
C SER A 106 11.04 0.82 -7.82
N GLY A 107 10.26 -0.08 -8.43
CA GLY A 107 9.59 -1.17 -7.73
C GLY A 107 10.56 -2.15 -7.05
N LEU A 108 11.71 -2.47 -7.68
CA LEU A 108 12.75 -3.27 -7.05
C LEU A 108 13.34 -2.60 -5.81
N GLY A 109 13.49 -1.27 -5.82
CA GLY A 109 13.87 -0.50 -4.63
C GLY A 109 12.86 -0.68 -3.49
N THR A 110 11.58 -0.58 -3.82
CA THR A 110 10.47 -0.83 -2.87
C THR A 110 10.51 -2.26 -2.32
N ALA A 111 10.71 -3.27 -3.20
CA ALA A 111 10.83 -4.67 -2.83
C ALA A 111 12.01 -4.93 -1.88
N ALA A 112 13.11 -4.22 -2.04
CA ALA A 112 14.29 -4.35 -1.19
C ALA A 112 14.08 -3.75 0.21
N TYR A 113 13.39 -2.60 0.30
CA TYR A 113 13.19 -1.90 1.55
C TYR A 113 12.19 -2.60 2.49
N HIS A 114 11.02 -3.01 1.97
CA HIS A 114 9.89 -3.41 2.81
C HIS A 114 10.15 -4.58 3.76
N PRO A 115 10.77 -5.71 3.34
CA PRO A 115 11.04 -6.83 4.25
C PRO A 115 11.97 -6.43 5.39
N GLU A 116 13.06 -5.75 5.05
CA GLU A 116 14.07 -5.34 6.01
C GLU A 116 13.54 -4.24 6.94
N GLY A 117 12.84 -3.24 6.38
CA GLY A 117 12.18 -2.18 7.13
C GLY A 117 11.16 -2.72 8.15
N SER A 118 10.30 -3.66 7.72
CA SER A 118 9.33 -4.31 8.58
C SER A 118 9.99 -5.15 9.69
N LYS A 119 11.07 -5.85 9.38
CA LYS A 119 11.86 -6.64 10.34
C LYS A 119 12.42 -5.74 11.42
N PHE A 120 13.13 -4.67 11.06
CA PHE A 120 13.70 -3.73 12.03
C PHE A 120 12.65 -2.93 12.78
N ALA A 121 11.52 -2.58 12.14
CA ALA A 121 10.37 -1.97 12.81
C ALA A 121 9.78 -2.89 13.88
N ALA A 122 9.71 -4.19 13.61
CA ALA A 122 9.29 -5.18 14.61
C ALA A 122 10.27 -5.26 15.78
N TYR A 123 11.59 -5.17 15.56
CA TYR A 123 12.60 -5.11 16.61
C TYR A 123 12.48 -3.82 17.44
N ALA A 124 12.30 -2.68 16.79
CA ALA A 124 12.12 -1.39 17.43
C ALA A 124 10.81 -1.29 18.25
N SER A 125 9.81 -2.11 17.93
CA SER A 125 8.48 -2.11 18.60
C SER A 125 8.52 -2.72 20.01
N GLY A 126 9.53 -3.53 20.34
CA GLY A 126 9.62 -4.22 21.61
C GLY A 126 8.39 -5.09 21.89
N THR A 127 7.80 -4.93 23.09
CA THR A 127 6.57 -5.66 23.47
C THR A 127 5.29 -5.07 22.84
N ARG A 128 5.33 -3.82 22.34
CA ARG A 128 4.20 -3.11 21.73
C ARG A 128 4.16 -3.27 20.22
N ARG A 129 4.23 -4.50 19.72
CA ARG A 129 4.44 -4.83 18.32
C ARG A 129 3.37 -4.25 17.38
N ALA A 130 2.09 -4.35 17.76
CA ALA A 130 0.98 -3.81 16.97
C ALA A 130 1.06 -2.29 16.82
N SER A 131 1.29 -1.57 17.91
CA SER A 131 1.42 -0.11 17.90
C SER A 131 2.63 0.36 17.09
N GLY A 132 3.79 -0.31 17.22
CA GLY A 132 4.98 0.04 16.46
C GLY A 132 4.80 -0.21 14.97
N MET A 133 4.23 -1.34 14.57
CA MET A 133 3.93 -1.63 13.17
C MET A 133 2.91 -0.68 12.56
N SER A 134 1.93 -0.21 13.35
CA SER A 134 0.99 0.84 12.90
C SER A 134 1.71 2.16 12.62
N LEU A 135 2.62 2.59 13.51
CA LEU A 135 3.43 3.79 13.31
C LEU A 135 4.31 3.68 12.05
N PHE A 136 4.93 2.51 11.85
CA PHE A 136 5.70 2.22 10.63
C PHE A 136 4.83 2.33 9.36
N SER A 137 3.62 1.76 9.38
CA SER A 137 2.67 1.78 8.26
C SER A 137 2.15 3.18 7.96
N VAL A 138 1.95 4.02 8.98
CA VAL A 138 1.59 5.44 8.78
C VAL A 138 2.67 6.16 7.96
N GLY A 139 3.95 5.87 8.20
CA GLY A 139 5.05 6.42 7.39
C GLY A 139 4.85 6.15 5.90
N GLY A 140 4.61 4.89 5.51
CA GLY A 140 4.36 4.52 4.12
C GLY A 140 3.13 5.21 3.52
N ASN A 141 1.99 5.17 4.21
CA ASN A 141 0.75 5.79 3.72
C ASN A 141 0.90 7.30 3.51
N VAL A 142 1.56 8.01 4.45
CA VAL A 142 1.87 9.44 4.32
C VAL A 142 2.83 9.67 3.15
N GLY A 143 3.85 8.83 3.01
CA GLY A 143 4.79 8.89 1.89
C GLY A 143 4.09 8.80 0.55
N TYR A 144 3.21 7.81 0.39
CA TYR A 144 2.46 7.61 -0.86
C TYR A 144 1.59 8.83 -1.20
N ALA A 145 0.88 9.40 -0.21
CA ALA A 145 0.10 10.63 -0.40
C ALA A 145 0.96 11.84 -0.76
N LEU A 146 2.11 12.01 -0.09
CA LEU A 146 3.08 13.07 -0.39
C LEU A 146 3.68 12.91 -1.79
N GLY A 147 3.94 11.68 -2.24
CA GLY A 147 4.40 11.39 -3.61
C GLY A 147 3.45 11.97 -4.65
N VAL A 148 2.15 11.71 -4.50
CA VAL A 148 1.13 12.30 -5.39
C VAL A 148 1.12 13.82 -5.30
N LEU A 149 1.10 14.36 -4.07
CA LEU A 149 0.93 15.81 -3.82
C LEU A 149 2.11 16.63 -4.33
N VAL A 150 3.34 16.13 -4.17
CA VAL A 150 4.58 16.86 -4.49
C VAL A 150 4.96 16.71 -5.97
N THR A 151 4.69 15.55 -6.59
CA THR A 151 5.08 15.29 -7.98
C THR A 151 4.39 16.22 -8.96
N THR A 152 3.08 16.41 -8.81
CA THR A 152 2.29 17.20 -9.79
C THR A 152 2.76 18.65 -9.89
N PRO A 153 2.91 19.45 -8.81
CA PRO A 153 3.36 20.83 -8.93
C PRO A 153 4.78 20.94 -9.49
N ILE A 154 5.68 20.01 -9.17
CA ILE A 154 7.03 19.97 -9.75
C ILE A 154 6.96 19.80 -11.26
N VAL A 155 6.18 18.82 -11.73
CA VAL A 155 6.09 18.52 -13.16
C VAL A 155 5.29 19.59 -13.92
N VAL A 156 4.27 20.19 -13.31
CA VAL A 156 3.55 21.34 -13.89
C VAL A 156 4.46 22.55 -14.05
N GLY A 157 5.28 22.84 -13.05
CA GLY A 157 6.16 24.03 -13.06
C GLY A 157 7.46 23.86 -13.88
N LEU A 158 8.04 22.67 -13.90
CA LEU A 158 9.37 22.41 -14.46
C LEU A 158 9.36 21.40 -15.62
N GLY A 159 8.18 20.93 -16.04
CA GLY A 159 8.04 19.85 -17.01
C GLY A 159 8.43 18.48 -16.44
N LEU A 160 8.32 17.44 -17.26
CA LEU A 160 8.62 16.06 -16.86
C LEU A 160 10.09 15.90 -16.39
N THR A 161 11.02 16.65 -16.95
CA THR A 161 12.44 16.62 -16.52
C THR A 161 12.61 17.17 -15.10
N GLY A 162 11.72 18.06 -14.64
CA GLY A 162 11.68 18.54 -13.26
C GLY A 162 11.43 17.39 -12.25
N GLY A 163 10.82 16.29 -12.67
CA GLY A 163 10.64 15.10 -11.86
C GLY A 163 11.96 14.44 -11.41
N LEU A 164 13.11 14.80 -11.98
CA LEU A 164 14.42 14.42 -11.43
C LEU A 164 14.61 14.90 -9.99
N LEU A 165 13.92 15.96 -9.57
CA LEU A 165 13.98 16.43 -8.17
C LEU A 165 13.34 15.43 -7.18
N LEU A 166 12.51 14.48 -7.65
CA LEU A 166 11.91 13.45 -6.79
C LEU A 166 12.95 12.54 -6.13
N MET A 167 14.13 12.38 -6.74
CA MET A 167 15.19 11.59 -6.11
C MET A 167 15.81 12.28 -4.90
N VAL A 168 15.75 13.61 -4.80
CA VAL A 168 16.46 14.38 -3.75
C VAL A 168 16.01 13.97 -2.34
N PRO A 169 14.71 13.99 -1.96
CA PRO A 169 14.29 13.53 -0.64
C PRO A 169 14.62 12.06 -0.40
N CYS A 170 14.52 11.20 -1.41
CA CYS A 170 14.85 9.79 -1.29
C CYS A 170 16.35 9.58 -1.00
N LEU A 171 17.23 10.27 -1.72
CA LEU A 171 18.68 10.19 -1.50
C LEU A 171 19.09 10.77 -0.15
N ALA A 172 18.46 11.86 0.29
CA ALA A 172 18.67 12.42 1.62
C ALA A 172 18.32 11.43 2.73
N VAL A 173 17.16 10.77 2.61
CA VAL A 173 16.73 9.74 3.56
C VAL A 173 17.60 8.47 3.47
N ALA A 174 18.01 8.05 2.27
CA ALA A 174 18.95 6.96 2.10
C ALA A 174 20.30 7.25 2.80
N GLY A 175 20.82 8.46 2.66
CA GLY A 175 22.03 8.91 3.35
C GLY A 175 21.86 8.95 4.89
N LEU A 176 20.68 9.35 5.38
CA LEU A 176 20.36 9.29 6.80
C LEU A 176 20.33 7.83 7.31
N LEU A 177 19.63 6.93 6.60
CA LEU A 177 19.56 5.52 6.97
C LEU A 177 20.95 4.86 6.96
N LEU A 178 21.79 5.20 5.96
CA LEU A 178 23.17 4.70 5.90
C LEU A 178 23.97 5.08 7.16
N ARG A 179 23.84 6.32 7.64
CA ARG A 179 24.48 6.76 8.89
C ARG A 179 23.91 6.09 10.14
N LEU A 180 22.66 5.64 10.09
CA LEU A 180 21.98 5.02 11.23
C LEU A 180 22.15 3.49 11.26
N ILE A 181 22.75 2.84 10.25
CA ILE A 181 22.99 1.40 10.22
C ILE A 181 23.63 0.89 11.54
N PRO A 182 24.74 1.49 12.06
CA PRO A 182 25.36 0.97 13.28
C PRO A 182 24.42 1.00 14.49
N PHE A 183 23.56 2.01 14.56
CA PHE A 183 22.54 2.10 15.62
C PHE A 183 21.43 1.05 15.42
N LEU A 184 20.93 0.89 14.20
CA LEU A 184 19.85 -0.07 13.91
C LEU A 184 20.28 -1.51 14.19
N LEU A 185 21.53 -1.88 13.92
CA LEU A 185 22.08 -3.20 14.25
C LEU A 185 22.03 -3.53 15.74
N THR A 186 22.03 -2.51 16.63
CA THR A 186 21.89 -2.74 18.09
C THR A 186 20.49 -3.23 18.51
N LEU A 187 19.53 -3.22 17.58
CA LEU A 187 18.15 -3.66 17.82
C LEU A 187 17.93 -5.14 17.56
N GLU A 188 18.86 -5.81 16.88
CA GLU A 188 18.72 -7.24 16.57
C GLU A 188 18.55 -8.05 17.86
N PRO A 189 17.51 -8.90 17.94
CA PRO A 189 17.29 -9.74 19.11
C PRO A 189 18.36 -10.84 19.20
N ASP A 190 18.60 -11.31 20.43
CA ASP A 190 19.43 -12.49 20.63
C ASP A 190 18.88 -13.68 19.81
N PRO A 191 19.67 -14.30 18.93
CA PRO A 191 19.26 -15.48 18.16
C PRO A 191 18.73 -16.65 18.99
N ARG A 192 19.05 -16.67 20.28
CA ARG A 192 18.66 -17.72 21.23
C ARG A 192 17.32 -17.47 21.93
N ALA A 193 16.67 -16.34 21.69
CA ALA A 193 15.37 -16.05 22.30
C ALA A 193 14.30 -17.00 21.77
N GLU A 194 13.69 -17.80 22.65
CA GLU A 194 12.58 -18.70 22.31
C GLU A 194 11.40 -17.92 21.72
N ARG A 195 10.86 -18.37 20.59
CA ARG A 195 9.63 -17.85 20.00
C ARG A 195 8.46 -18.58 20.63
N PRO A 196 7.41 -17.89 21.12
CA PRO A 196 6.19 -18.53 21.60
C PRO A 196 5.61 -19.46 20.53
N ALA A 197 5.17 -20.66 20.94
CA ALA A 197 4.53 -21.60 20.04
C ALA A 197 3.25 -20.98 19.44
N PRO A 198 2.97 -21.19 18.13
CA PRO A 198 1.74 -20.71 17.50
C PRO A 198 0.52 -21.39 18.13
N ALA A 199 -0.49 -20.59 18.51
CA ALA A 199 -1.73 -21.10 19.12
C ALA A 199 -2.87 -21.14 18.08
N GLY A 200 -3.57 -22.28 18.00
CA GLY A 200 -4.82 -22.42 17.26
C GLY A 200 -4.77 -23.36 16.04
N PRO A 201 -5.93 -23.79 15.54
CA PRO A 201 -6.04 -24.60 14.35
C PRO A 201 -5.86 -23.76 13.08
N GLU A 202 -5.23 -24.35 12.06
CA GLU A 202 -5.16 -23.75 10.74
C GLU A 202 -6.50 -23.86 10.00
N ARG A 203 -6.85 -22.78 9.27
CA ARG A 203 -8.09 -22.64 8.52
C ARG A 203 -7.80 -22.24 7.07
N PRO A 204 -7.23 -23.12 6.24
CA PRO A 204 -6.80 -22.78 4.88
C PRO A 204 -7.97 -22.35 3.99
N GLY A 205 -9.17 -22.91 4.18
CA GLY A 205 -10.39 -22.49 3.46
C GLY A 205 -10.80 -21.04 3.79
N ALA A 206 -10.70 -20.63 5.06
CA ALA A 206 -10.97 -19.26 5.46
C ALA A 206 -9.89 -18.29 4.92
N MET A 207 -8.64 -18.75 4.87
CA MET A 207 -7.55 -17.98 4.25
C MET A 207 -7.77 -17.77 2.76
N ALA A 208 -8.16 -18.83 2.01
CA ALA A 208 -8.46 -18.73 0.58
C ALA A 208 -9.61 -17.75 0.32
N LEU A 209 -10.66 -17.81 1.15
CA LEU A 209 -11.79 -16.87 1.08
C LEU A 209 -11.37 -15.43 1.37
N LEU A 210 -10.53 -15.22 2.38
CA LEU A 210 -9.97 -13.89 2.69
C LEU A 210 -9.13 -13.35 1.52
N LEU A 211 -8.31 -14.19 0.88
CA LEU A 211 -7.53 -13.80 -0.29
C LEU A 211 -8.42 -13.38 -1.47
N ALA A 212 -9.53 -14.08 -1.70
CA ALA A 212 -10.50 -13.69 -2.72
C ALA A 212 -11.16 -12.32 -2.39
N ILE A 213 -11.52 -12.10 -1.12
CA ILE A 213 -12.03 -10.79 -0.66
C ILE A 213 -11.00 -9.70 -0.92
N VAL A 214 -9.74 -9.92 -0.53
CA VAL A 214 -8.65 -8.98 -0.75
C VAL A 214 -8.43 -8.70 -2.23
N ALA A 215 -8.52 -9.73 -3.10
CA ALA A 215 -8.39 -9.57 -4.55
C ALA A 215 -9.46 -8.62 -5.13
N PHE A 216 -10.75 -8.81 -4.80
CA PHE A 216 -11.81 -7.92 -5.27
C PHE A 216 -11.65 -6.49 -4.72
N ARG A 217 -11.20 -6.32 -3.49
CA ARG A 217 -10.90 -4.99 -2.92
C ARG A 217 -9.74 -4.31 -3.64
N SER A 218 -8.73 -5.10 -4.06
CA SER A 218 -7.59 -4.59 -4.82
C SER A 218 -8.00 -4.06 -6.19
N VAL A 219 -9.06 -4.60 -6.83
CA VAL A 219 -9.63 -4.04 -8.06
C VAL A 219 -10.06 -2.58 -7.84
N ALA A 220 -10.83 -2.31 -6.79
CA ALA A 220 -11.27 -0.95 -6.49
C ALA A 220 -10.08 -0.03 -6.14
N TRP A 221 -9.15 -0.50 -5.30
CA TRP A 221 -8.00 0.29 -4.88
C TRP A 221 -7.10 0.67 -6.05
N PHE A 222 -6.61 -0.32 -6.81
CA PHE A 222 -5.70 -0.09 -7.93
C PHE A 222 -6.39 0.61 -9.10
N GLY A 223 -7.67 0.36 -9.30
CA GLY A 223 -8.48 1.11 -10.26
C GLY A 223 -8.55 2.60 -9.90
N LEU A 224 -8.84 2.94 -8.65
CA LEU A 224 -8.94 4.34 -8.22
C LEU A 224 -7.58 5.05 -8.27
N ILE A 225 -6.51 4.47 -7.75
CA ILE A 225 -5.20 5.13 -7.80
C ILE A 225 -4.69 5.33 -9.23
N THR A 226 -5.07 4.44 -10.16
CA THR A 226 -4.69 4.54 -11.57
C THR A 226 -5.57 5.55 -12.31
N PHE A 227 -6.88 5.49 -12.10
CA PHE A 227 -7.82 6.16 -13.00
C PHE A 227 -8.44 7.45 -12.45
N VAL A 228 -8.38 7.74 -11.13
CA VAL A 228 -8.85 9.04 -10.62
C VAL A 228 -8.13 10.22 -11.27
N PRO A 229 -6.78 10.27 -11.36
CA PRO A 229 -6.11 11.37 -12.05
C PRO A 229 -6.43 11.46 -13.55
N LEU A 230 -6.55 10.30 -14.22
CA LEU A 230 -6.88 10.22 -15.64
C LEU A 230 -8.34 10.61 -15.91
N TRP A 231 -9.29 10.18 -15.06
CA TRP A 231 -10.70 10.54 -15.13
C TRP A 231 -10.90 12.05 -15.06
N GLU A 232 -10.28 12.68 -14.09
CA GLU A 232 -10.38 14.13 -13.89
C GLU A 232 -9.75 14.91 -15.04
N HIS A 233 -8.61 14.45 -15.56
CA HIS A 233 -7.89 15.16 -16.59
C HIS A 233 -8.41 14.87 -18.00
N VAL A 234 -8.51 13.60 -18.38
CA VAL A 234 -8.80 13.21 -19.76
C VAL A 234 -10.30 13.27 -20.07
N VAL A 235 -11.14 12.86 -19.10
CA VAL A 235 -12.60 12.78 -19.34
C VAL A 235 -13.32 14.06 -18.92
N LEU A 236 -12.98 14.61 -17.75
CA LEU A 236 -13.66 15.82 -17.23
C LEU A 236 -12.96 17.13 -17.62
N GLY A 237 -11.77 17.07 -18.21
CA GLY A 237 -11.02 18.26 -18.67
C GLY A 237 -10.45 19.12 -17.53
N HIS A 238 -10.43 18.63 -16.30
CA HIS A 238 -9.86 19.34 -15.17
C HIS A 238 -8.31 19.38 -15.25
N SER A 239 -7.71 20.29 -14.48
CA SER A 239 -6.25 20.36 -14.41
C SER A 239 -5.66 19.06 -13.83
N ARG A 240 -4.44 18.68 -14.24
CA ARG A 240 -3.73 17.53 -13.68
C ARG A 240 -3.55 17.66 -12.17
N SER A 241 -3.37 18.91 -11.68
CA SER A 241 -3.28 19.19 -10.23
C SER A 241 -4.57 18.85 -9.50
N TYR A 242 -5.74 19.09 -10.08
CA TYR A 242 -7.03 18.78 -9.44
C TYR A 242 -7.19 17.28 -9.21
N GLY A 243 -6.96 16.45 -10.23
CA GLY A 243 -6.99 14.99 -10.09
C GLY A 243 -5.97 14.45 -9.08
N ALA A 244 -4.76 15.02 -9.07
CA ALA A 244 -3.73 14.66 -8.10
C ALA A 244 -4.13 15.05 -6.66
N HIS A 245 -4.73 16.23 -6.45
CA HIS A 245 -5.21 16.63 -5.12
C HIS A 245 -6.33 15.72 -4.61
N LEU A 246 -7.28 15.32 -5.46
CA LEU A 246 -8.33 14.37 -5.09
C LEU A 246 -7.74 13.02 -4.69
N LEU A 247 -6.79 12.50 -5.46
CA LEU A 247 -6.11 11.26 -5.12
C LEU A 247 -5.32 11.39 -3.80
N ALA A 248 -4.56 12.47 -3.63
CA ALA A 248 -3.79 12.72 -2.40
C ALA A 248 -4.71 12.83 -1.17
N LEU A 249 -5.89 13.46 -1.33
CA LEU A 249 -6.89 13.59 -0.27
C LEU A 249 -7.46 12.21 0.12
N MET A 250 -7.80 11.37 -0.86
CA MET A 250 -8.23 9.98 -0.63
C MET A 250 -7.16 9.19 0.14
N LEU A 251 -5.89 9.31 -0.26
CA LEU A 251 -4.76 8.63 0.39
C LEU A 251 -4.51 9.13 1.81
N ALA A 252 -4.55 10.44 2.02
CA ALA A 252 -4.35 11.05 3.34
C ALA A 252 -5.45 10.64 4.34
N THR A 253 -6.71 10.63 3.89
CA THR A 253 -7.82 10.12 4.72
C THR A 253 -7.69 8.62 4.95
N GLY A 254 -7.17 7.87 3.99
CA GLY A 254 -6.83 6.46 4.11
C GLY A 254 -5.77 6.19 5.19
N ALA A 255 -4.74 7.02 5.25
CA ALA A 255 -3.72 6.94 6.32
C ALA A 255 -4.34 7.16 7.71
N ALA A 256 -5.24 8.14 7.86
CA ALA A 256 -6.00 8.34 9.09
C ALA A 256 -6.89 7.14 9.41
N GLY A 257 -7.52 6.54 8.40
CA GLY A 257 -8.34 5.33 8.52
C GLY A 257 -7.58 4.13 9.10
N THR A 258 -6.28 4.01 8.79
CA THR A 258 -5.42 2.95 9.34
C THR A 258 -5.32 3.00 10.88
N LEU A 259 -5.35 4.22 11.46
CA LEU A 259 -5.32 4.40 12.91
C LEU A 259 -6.67 4.09 13.58
N LEU A 260 -7.77 4.20 12.84
CA LEU A 260 -9.13 4.00 13.36
C LEU A 260 -9.62 2.56 13.19
N ALA A 261 -9.24 1.89 12.11
CA ALA A 261 -9.76 0.56 11.78
C ALA A 261 -9.30 -0.53 12.75
N GLY A 262 -8.08 -0.46 13.28
CA GLY A 262 -7.59 -1.39 14.30
C GLY A 262 -8.45 -1.39 15.56
N PRO A 263 -8.59 -0.26 16.28
CA PRO A 263 -9.48 -0.14 17.45
C PRO A 263 -10.95 -0.48 17.15
N ALA A 264 -11.45 -0.12 15.95
CA ALA A 264 -12.80 -0.50 15.54
C ALA A 264 -12.94 -2.02 15.39
N ALA A 265 -11.94 -2.69 14.79
CA ALA A 265 -11.93 -4.14 14.64
C ALA A 265 -11.80 -4.87 15.99
N ASP A 266 -11.05 -4.31 16.94
CA ASP A 266 -10.95 -4.85 18.29
C ASP A 266 -12.26 -4.70 19.08
N ARG A 267 -13.05 -3.62 18.84
CA ARG A 267 -14.31 -3.34 19.53
C ARG A 267 -15.49 -4.08 18.90
N PHE A 268 -15.63 -4.03 17.59
CA PHE A 268 -16.79 -4.52 16.85
C PHE A 268 -16.58 -5.89 16.18
N GLY A 269 -15.34 -6.38 16.20
CA GLY A 269 -14.91 -7.57 15.48
C GLY A 269 -14.40 -7.27 14.07
N ARG A 270 -13.46 -8.10 13.59
CA ARG A 270 -12.76 -7.87 12.32
C ARG A 270 -13.65 -8.04 11.10
N ARG A 271 -14.46 -9.12 11.09
CA ARG A 271 -15.41 -9.38 9.99
C ARG A 271 -16.45 -8.27 9.83
N PRO A 272 -17.17 -7.77 10.87
CA PRO A 272 -18.09 -6.65 10.73
C PRO A 272 -17.44 -5.37 10.18
N VAL A 273 -16.23 -5.03 10.63
CA VAL A 273 -15.50 -3.85 10.14
C VAL A 273 -15.15 -4.02 8.64
N LEU A 274 -14.70 -5.22 8.24
CA LEU A 274 -14.44 -5.53 6.84
C LEU A 274 -15.70 -5.47 5.98
N MET A 275 -16.83 -5.99 6.47
CA MET A 275 -18.13 -5.91 5.80
C MET A 275 -18.59 -4.45 5.66
N ALA A 276 -18.55 -3.66 6.74
CA ALA A 276 -18.93 -2.25 6.72
C ALA A 276 -18.11 -1.46 5.68
N SER A 277 -16.80 -1.72 5.56
CA SER A 277 -15.97 -1.09 4.54
C SER A 277 -16.45 -1.43 3.12
N ASN A 278 -16.80 -2.69 2.85
CA ASN A 278 -17.27 -3.12 1.54
C ASN A 278 -18.69 -2.65 1.21
N VAL A 279 -19.53 -2.31 2.21
CA VAL A 279 -20.85 -1.67 2.01
C VAL A 279 -20.69 -0.20 1.61
N VAL A 280 -19.73 0.50 2.20
CA VAL A 280 -19.56 1.94 2.03
C VAL A 280 -18.85 2.30 0.72
N VAL A 281 -17.89 1.48 0.26
CA VAL A 281 -17.06 1.78 -0.92
C VAL A 281 -17.87 1.88 -2.23
N PRO A 282 -18.79 0.96 -2.58
CA PRO A 282 -19.54 1.03 -3.84
C PRO A 282 -20.33 2.33 -4.01
N PRO A 283 -21.22 2.75 -3.06
CA PRO A 283 -21.98 3.98 -3.25
C PRO A 283 -21.07 5.22 -3.26
N ALA A 284 -19.96 5.21 -2.51
CA ALA A 284 -19.03 6.33 -2.53
C ALA A 284 -18.34 6.47 -3.90
N ILE A 285 -17.90 5.37 -4.53
CA ILE A 285 -17.35 5.42 -5.90
C ILE A 285 -18.41 5.90 -6.89
N LEU A 286 -19.66 5.45 -6.76
CA LEU A 286 -20.75 5.92 -7.64
C LEU A 286 -21.01 7.41 -7.47
N VAL A 287 -21.00 7.95 -6.25
CA VAL A 287 -21.11 9.40 -6.01
C VAL A 287 -19.96 10.15 -6.68
N PHE A 288 -18.72 9.65 -6.57
CA PHE A 288 -17.57 10.25 -7.25
C PHE A 288 -17.78 10.32 -8.78
N VAL A 289 -18.21 9.23 -9.41
CA VAL A 289 -18.34 9.13 -10.87
C VAL A 289 -19.55 9.87 -11.42
N LEU A 290 -20.68 9.83 -10.70
CA LEU A 290 -21.96 10.35 -11.19
C LEU A 290 -22.21 11.81 -10.83
N VAL A 291 -21.78 12.24 -9.64
CA VAL A 291 -22.02 13.59 -9.12
C VAL A 291 -20.78 14.47 -9.29
N GLY A 292 -19.59 13.93 -9.04
CA GLY A 292 -18.32 14.69 -9.13
C GLY A 292 -18.25 15.87 -8.13
N GLY A 293 -17.37 16.82 -8.40
CA GLY A 293 -17.20 18.04 -7.63
C GLY A 293 -16.94 17.81 -6.13
N ILE A 294 -17.49 18.66 -5.26
CA ILE A 294 -17.33 18.55 -3.81
C ILE A 294 -17.92 17.24 -3.25
N PRO A 295 -19.14 16.79 -3.63
CA PRO A 295 -19.65 15.49 -3.18
C PRO A 295 -18.75 14.32 -3.59
N GLY A 296 -18.20 14.34 -4.80
CA GLY A 296 -17.26 13.34 -5.29
C GLY A 296 -15.95 13.32 -4.46
N ALA A 297 -15.41 14.49 -4.13
CA ALA A 297 -14.24 14.63 -3.27
C ALA A 297 -14.49 14.07 -1.85
N ILE A 298 -15.64 14.39 -1.26
CA ILE A 298 -16.05 13.83 0.05
C ILE A 298 -16.19 12.30 -0.05
N ALA A 299 -16.77 11.80 -1.13
CA ALA A 299 -16.91 10.37 -1.36
C ALA A 299 -15.55 9.66 -1.42
N LEU A 300 -14.55 10.23 -2.10
CA LEU A 300 -13.18 9.70 -2.11
C LEU A 300 -12.54 9.74 -0.71
N CYS A 301 -12.82 10.78 0.11
CA CYS A 301 -12.38 10.84 1.50
C CYS A 301 -13.01 9.72 2.36
N VAL A 302 -14.14 9.17 1.97
CA VAL A 302 -14.77 8.00 2.63
C VAL A 302 -14.18 6.70 2.11
N VAL A 303 -13.89 6.61 0.81
CA VAL A 303 -13.26 5.42 0.20
C VAL A 303 -11.86 5.17 0.79
N GLY A 304 -11.06 6.21 0.96
CA GLY A 304 -9.70 6.09 1.50
C GLY A 304 -9.64 5.28 2.80
N PRO A 305 -10.30 5.73 3.90
CA PRO A 305 -10.34 4.99 5.17
C PRO A 305 -10.94 3.59 5.05
N ALA A 306 -11.99 3.43 4.24
CA ALA A 306 -12.66 2.16 4.07
C ALA A 306 -11.74 1.11 3.43
N VAL A 307 -10.95 1.48 2.43
CA VAL A 307 -10.05 0.55 1.73
C VAL A 307 -8.71 0.41 2.45
N VAL A 308 -8.00 1.52 2.73
CA VAL A 308 -6.65 1.48 3.32
C VAL A 308 -6.69 1.08 4.79
N GLY A 309 -7.65 1.62 5.55
CA GLY A 309 -7.76 1.36 6.99
C GLY A 309 -7.93 -0.13 7.31
N THR A 310 -8.68 -0.87 6.50
CA THR A 310 -8.93 -2.29 6.73
C THR A 310 -7.81 -3.22 6.24
N PHE A 311 -6.74 -2.68 5.64
CA PHE A 311 -5.59 -3.49 5.24
C PHE A 311 -4.93 -4.19 6.44
N GLY A 312 -4.70 -3.48 7.55
CA GLY A 312 -4.19 -4.06 8.79
C GLY A 312 -5.13 -5.12 9.37
N VAL A 313 -6.44 -4.94 9.25
CA VAL A 313 -7.45 -5.90 9.71
C VAL A 313 -7.34 -7.21 8.91
N THR A 314 -7.26 -7.16 7.59
CA THR A 314 -7.11 -8.35 6.73
C THR A 314 -5.77 -9.05 6.97
N MET A 315 -4.71 -8.29 7.25
CA MET A 315 -3.40 -8.84 7.61
C MET A 315 -3.46 -9.67 8.89
N VAL A 316 -4.08 -9.14 9.96
CA VAL A 316 -4.22 -9.87 11.22
C VAL A 316 -5.12 -11.10 11.05
N MET A 317 -6.22 -10.98 10.29
CA MET A 317 -7.07 -12.14 9.98
C MET A 317 -6.31 -13.25 9.24
N SER A 318 -5.45 -12.89 8.28
CA SER A 318 -4.63 -13.87 7.55
C SER A 318 -3.69 -14.65 8.48
N GLN A 319 -3.05 -13.96 9.43
CA GLN A 319 -2.17 -14.57 10.44
C GLN A 319 -2.93 -15.47 11.41
N GLU A 320 -4.19 -15.13 11.74
CA GLU A 320 -5.04 -15.96 12.62
C GLU A 320 -5.61 -17.19 11.92
N TYR A 321 -5.82 -17.12 10.59
CA TYR A 321 -6.24 -18.29 9.82
C TYR A 321 -5.10 -19.28 9.57
N LEU A 322 -3.84 -18.83 9.53
CA LEU A 322 -2.64 -19.67 9.40
C LEU A 322 -1.62 -19.40 10.51
N PRO A 323 -1.94 -19.70 11.78
CA PRO A 323 -1.10 -19.32 12.92
C PRO A 323 0.26 -19.99 12.94
N ARG A 324 0.41 -21.17 12.31
CA ARG A 324 1.70 -21.87 12.18
C ARG A 324 2.56 -21.32 11.04
N HIS A 325 1.97 -20.56 10.11
CA HIS A 325 2.63 -20.06 8.91
C HIS A 325 2.42 -18.53 8.76
N ILE A 326 2.64 -17.77 9.84
CA ILE A 326 2.37 -16.33 9.91
C ILE A 326 3.09 -15.53 8.79
N GLY A 327 4.35 -15.89 8.50
CA GLY A 327 5.10 -15.25 7.41
C GLY A 327 4.49 -15.51 6.04
N MET A 328 4.08 -16.75 5.77
CA MET A 328 3.40 -17.13 4.54
C MET A 328 2.04 -16.46 4.42
N ALA A 329 1.24 -16.41 5.49
CA ALA A 329 -0.05 -15.74 5.53
C ALA A 329 0.08 -14.25 5.20
N SER A 330 1.05 -13.57 5.82
CA SER A 330 1.33 -12.17 5.57
C SER A 330 1.81 -11.93 4.13
N GLY A 331 2.75 -12.74 3.66
CA GLY A 331 3.29 -12.65 2.30
C GLY A 331 2.22 -12.88 1.22
N LEU A 332 1.33 -13.87 1.40
CA LEU A 332 0.21 -14.10 0.51
C LEU A 332 -0.78 -12.93 0.53
N SER A 333 -1.12 -12.40 1.71
CA SER A 333 -2.08 -11.30 1.82
C SER A 333 -1.56 -10.02 1.16
N ILE A 334 -0.30 -9.66 1.38
CA ILE A 334 0.31 -8.45 0.77
C ILE A 334 0.62 -8.69 -0.70
N GLY A 335 1.38 -9.75 -1.00
CA GLY A 335 1.88 -9.99 -2.36
C GLY A 335 0.76 -10.22 -3.37
N LEU A 336 -0.26 -11.00 -2.98
CA LEU A 336 -1.40 -11.25 -3.84
C LEU A 336 -2.27 -9.98 -4.01
N SER A 337 -2.46 -9.21 -2.93
CA SER A 337 -3.20 -7.94 -2.98
C SER A 337 -2.58 -6.96 -4.00
N ILE A 338 -1.27 -6.78 -3.93
CA ILE A 338 -0.56 -5.83 -4.79
C ILE A 338 -0.43 -6.39 -6.22
N GLY A 339 -0.04 -7.68 -6.35
CA GLY A 339 0.13 -8.32 -7.66
C GLY A 339 -1.17 -8.39 -8.46
N LEU A 340 -2.27 -8.88 -7.85
CA LEU A 340 -3.58 -8.93 -8.49
C LEU A 340 -4.14 -7.53 -8.74
N GLY A 341 -3.84 -6.55 -7.88
CA GLY A 341 -4.23 -5.17 -8.09
C GLY A 341 -3.63 -4.57 -9.36
N GLY A 342 -2.34 -4.81 -9.62
CA GLY A 342 -1.69 -4.39 -10.85
C GLY A 342 -2.29 -5.04 -12.10
N VAL A 343 -2.58 -6.36 -12.05
CA VAL A 343 -3.29 -7.06 -13.13
C VAL A 343 -4.69 -6.48 -13.34
N ALA A 344 -5.43 -6.22 -12.25
CA ALA A 344 -6.75 -5.62 -12.32
C ALA A 344 -6.73 -4.23 -12.97
N ALA A 345 -5.70 -3.40 -12.69
CA ALA A 345 -5.56 -2.10 -13.33
C ALA A 345 -5.44 -2.23 -14.86
N VAL A 346 -4.69 -3.20 -15.37
CA VAL A 346 -4.57 -3.45 -16.83
C VAL A 346 -5.90 -3.93 -17.42
N ILE A 347 -6.61 -4.85 -16.74
CA ILE A 347 -7.94 -5.30 -17.18
C ILE A 347 -8.91 -4.12 -17.23
N LEU A 348 -8.92 -3.28 -16.21
CA LEU A 348 -9.73 -2.06 -16.17
C LEU A 348 -9.34 -1.07 -17.28
N GLY A 349 -8.03 -0.95 -17.58
CA GLY A 349 -7.53 -0.17 -18.71
C GLY A 349 -8.06 -0.69 -20.04
N ALA A 350 -8.07 -2.02 -20.26
CA ALA A 350 -8.64 -2.62 -21.45
C ALA A 350 -10.16 -2.40 -21.56
N VAL A 351 -10.89 -2.41 -20.45
CA VAL A 351 -12.31 -2.02 -20.41
C VAL A 351 -12.47 -0.55 -20.78
N ALA A 352 -11.59 0.32 -20.25
CA ALA A 352 -11.63 1.76 -20.55
C ALA A 352 -11.32 2.07 -22.01
N ASP A 353 -10.39 1.33 -22.64
CA ASP A 353 -10.04 1.49 -24.06
C ASP A 353 -11.13 0.92 -24.99
N SER A 354 -11.81 -0.17 -24.58
CA SER A 354 -12.81 -0.84 -25.44
C SER A 354 -14.21 -0.24 -25.31
N ILE A 355 -14.55 0.32 -24.16
CA ILE A 355 -15.87 0.90 -23.86
C ILE A 355 -15.71 2.37 -23.49
N ASP A 356 -15.39 2.66 -22.23
CA ASP A 356 -15.02 3.95 -21.69
C ASP A 356 -14.48 3.86 -20.25
N LEU A 357 -13.82 4.92 -19.79
CA LEU A 357 -13.25 4.99 -18.46
C LEU A 357 -14.31 5.00 -17.34
N ARG A 358 -15.51 5.49 -17.64
CA ARG A 358 -16.65 5.47 -16.70
C ARG A 358 -17.05 4.04 -16.38
N THR A 359 -17.15 3.17 -17.40
CA THR A 359 -17.43 1.74 -17.23
C THR A 359 -16.37 1.05 -16.39
N ALA A 360 -15.07 1.36 -16.59
CA ALA A 360 -14.01 0.83 -15.74
C ALA A 360 -14.19 1.24 -14.27
N LEU A 361 -14.59 2.47 -13.99
CA LEU A 361 -14.88 2.94 -12.62
C LEU A 361 -16.15 2.28 -12.04
N TYR A 362 -17.15 1.93 -12.85
CA TYR A 362 -18.29 1.13 -12.39
C TYR A 362 -17.87 -0.28 -11.99
N VAL A 363 -16.92 -0.90 -12.70
CA VAL A 363 -16.33 -2.19 -12.29
C VAL A 363 -15.60 -2.04 -10.95
N CYS A 364 -14.89 -0.93 -10.73
CA CYS A 364 -14.29 -0.62 -9.42
C CYS A 364 -15.34 -0.52 -8.30
N ALA A 365 -16.53 0.01 -8.58
CA ALA A 365 -17.63 0.08 -7.61
C ALA A 365 -18.29 -1.30 -7.38
N ALA A 366 -18.38 -2.14 -8.41
CA ALA A 366 -19.00 -3.47 -8.32
C ALA A 366 -18.13 -4.48 -7.56
N ALA A 367 -16.81 -4.42 -7.69
CA ALA A 367 -15.89 -5.38 -7.11
C ALA A 367 -16.01 -5.52 -5.57
N PRO A 368 -16.12 -4.45 -4.76
CA PRO A 368 -16.35 -4.56 -3.32
C PRO A 368 -17.71 -5.19 -2.94
N VAL A 369 -18.72 -5.18 -3.84
CA VAL A 369 -19.98 -5.89 -3.61
C VAL A 369 -19.73 -7.40 -3.61
N LEU A 370 -18.91 -7.90 -4.54
CA LEU A 370 -18.50 -9.31 -4.55
C LEU A 370 -17.67 -9.65 -3.31
N ALA A 371 -16.76 -8.75 -2.90
CA ALA A 371 -16.04 -8.92 -1.65
C ALA A 371 -16.96 -8.98 -0.43
N LEU A 372 -18.03 -8.17 -0.38
CA LEU A 372 -19.04 -8.19 0.68
C LEU A 372 -19.75 -9.56 0.73
N LEU A 373 -20.19 -10.08 -0.42
CA LEU A 373 -20.83 -11.39 -0.49
C LEU A 373 -19.92 -12.51 0.03
N LEU A 374 -18.63 -12.46 -0.32
CA LEU A 374 -17.62 -13.39 0.18
C LEU A 374 -17.34 -13.23 1.68
N CYS A 375 -17.60 -12.07 2.27
CA CYS A 375 -17.50 -11.89 3.71
C CYS A 375 -18.59 -12.65 4.50
N LEU A 376 -19.73 -13.00 3.88
CA LEU A 376 -20.85 -13.65 4.57
C LEU A 376 -20.50 -15.03 5.16
N PRO A 377 -19.82 -15.94 4.43
CA PRO A 377 -19.37 -17.21 5.00
C PRO A 377 -18.05 -17.12 5.77
N LEU A 378 -17.37 -15.95 5.81
CA LEU A 378 -16.07 -15.82 6.45
C LEU A 378 -16.17 -16.03 7.98
N PRO A 379 -15.41 -16.97 8.57
CA PRO A 379 -15.45 -17.21 10.01
C PRO A 379 -15.02 -15.98 10.81
N GLN A 380 -15.67 -15.73 11.93
CA GLN A 380 -15.20 -14.72 12.87
C GLN A 380 -13.89 -15.18 13.51
N THR A 381 -12.94 -14.27 13.63
CA THR A 381 -11.72 -14.46 14.40
C THR A 381 -11.93 -13.91 15.81
N VAL A 382 -11.40 -14.59 16.82
CA VAL A 382 -11.62 -14.24 18.23
C VAL A 382 -10.93 -12.90 18.51
N SER A 383 -11.69 -11.88 18.90
CA SER A 383 -11.10 -10.64 19.40
C SER A 383 -10.51 -10.90 20.79
N GLY A 384 -9.34 -10.31 21.08
CA GLY A 384 -8.63 -10.53 22.35
C GLY A 384 -9.42 -10.22 23.62
N ARG A 385 -10.60 -9.59 23.51
CA ARG A 385 -11.52 -9.33 24.62
C ARG A 385 -12.36 -10.54 25.03
N GLN A 386 -12.50 -11.58 24.19
CA GLN A 386 -13.25 -12.79 24.49
C GLN A 386 -12.41 -13.86 25.22
N LEU A 387 -11.12 -13.64 25.38
CA LEU A 387 -10.23 -14.52 26.15
C LEU A 387 -10.13 -14.15 27.65
N ALA A 388 -10.83 -13.11 28.11
CA ALA A 388 -10.71 -12.58 29.46
C ALA A 388 -11.84 -12.91 30.48
N PRO A 389 -12.92 -13.67 30.21
CA PRO A 389 -13.92 -13.95 31.23
C PRO A 389 -13.57 -15.11 32.17
N ASP A 390 -12.66 -16.02 31.81
CA ASP A 390 -12.56 -17.31 32.52
C ASP A 390 -11.34 -17.46 33.44
N LEU A 391 -10.58 -16.38 33.67
CA LEU A 391 -9.42 -16.40 34.59
C LEU A 391 -9.63 -15.62 35.89
N VAL A 392 -10.87 -15.21 36.20
CA VAL A 392 -11.23 -14.62 37.50
C VAL A 392 -12.47 -15.36 38.03
N ALA A 393 -12.30 -16.53 38.52
CA ALA A 393 -13.18 -17.15 39.52
C ALA A 393 -12.31 -17.76 40.63
N PRO A 394 -12.76 -17.64 41.88
CA PRO A 394 -11.97 -17.66 43.11
C PRO A 394 -11.27 -18.96 43.44
#